data_6190eb129840e43b5e9aa24cb72ab4ca
#
_entry.id   6190eb129840e43b5e9aa24cb72ab4ca
#
_cell.length_a   1.000
_cell.length_b   1.000
_cell.length_c   1.000
_cell.angle_alpha   90.00
_cell.angle_beta   90.00
_cell.angle_gamma   90.00
#
_symmetry.space_group_name_H-M   'P 1'
#
loop_
_entity.id
_entity.type
_entity.pdbx_description
1 polymer ?
#
loop_
_entity_poly.entity_id
_entity_poly.type
_entity_poly.pdbx_seq_one_letter_code
_entity_poly.pdbx_strand_id
1 'polypeptide(L)'
;EQNSEQPTSSSSTSSIFAYRNFDFVPGDKIIFFYDMSGEQDAEIPARMLINDGNAEIQTFKGEKVLYIPANASVSMIPDIDKDSYLPEQFTLEFDVLSNEEYNGLPVIELYFRAPEHKNLSWSHTGKFYVQLAGFGTEQGTSAFQVMNESSIYGGSPVQFPQAAVNTAKDNWRRFSLYVNKNIGKVYIDQHRLNIVNRIEPGAGVLTMEIRTAEHPMLIKNIRIAAGGSDAYKRLITEGKIISYGIQFDVNKADLKPESMGAINEMFNLLNEHSDLKVEIGGHTDATGSAEVNEKLSAARAEAVKAQLVKMGIAESRLATKGYGSSQPIADNATPEGKTKNRRVEFKKIN
;
A
#
# COMPACT_ATOMS: atom_id res chain seq x y z
N GLU A 1 31.28 40.46 20.83
CA GLU A 1 30.52 39.27 21.29
C GLU A 1 29.95 38.60 20.08
N GLN A 2 30.58 37.48 19.68
CA GLN A 2 30.13 36.64 18.55
C GLN A 2 29.22 35.57 19.12
N ASN A 3 27.97 35.55 18.73
CA ASN A 3 27.04 34.46 18.95
C ASN A 3 27.16 33.47 17.78
N SER A 4 27.76 32.29 18.05
CA SER A 4 27.78 31.18 17.17
C SER A 4 26.47 30.37 17.30
N GLU A 5 25.58 30.45 16.33
CA GLU A 5 24.44 29.55 16.23
C GLU A 5 24.91 28.17 15.78
N GLN A 6 24.71 27.16 16.62
CA GLN A 6 24.84 25.75 16.27
C GLN A 6 23.63 25.31 15.42
N PRO A 7 23.80 24.53 14.36
CA PRO A 7 22.68 23.97 13.61
C PRO A 7 22.06 22.81 14.42
N THR A 8 20.78 22.94 14.74
CA THR A 8 19.97 21.89 15.38
C THR A 8 19.65 20.75 14.40
N SER A 9 20.45 19.69 14.46
CA SER A 9 20.18 18.42 13.77
C SER A 9 19.37 17.47 14.67
N SER A 10 18.07 17.71 14.85
CA SER A 10 17.24 16.87 15.73
C SER A 10 16.00 16.25 15.09
N SER A 11 15.76 16.39 13.77
CA SER A 11 14.53 15.90 13.16
C SER A 11 14.56 14.51 12.50
N SER A 12 15.75 13.93 12.28
CA SER A 12 15.84 12.65 11.54
C SER A 12 15.84 11.38 12.40
N THR A 13 16.15 11.49 13.70
CA THR A 13 16.23 10.32 14.59
C THR A 13 14.87 9.90 15.17
N SER A 14 13.95 10.82 15.37
CA SER A 14 12.63 10.53 15.94
C SER A 14 11.71 9.77 14.95
N SER A 15 11.86 10.01 13.65
CA SER A 15 11.04 9.36 12.62
C SER A 15 11.27 7.85 12.50
N ILE A 16 12.50 7.38 12.64
CA ILE A 16 12.86 5.96 12.47
C ILE A 16 12.30 5.09 13.61
N PHE A 17 12.17 5.62 14.82
CA PHE A 17 11.59 4.87 15.94
C PHE A 17 10.08 4.66 15.80
N ALA A 18 9.36 5.57 15.14
CA ALA A 18 7.93 5.45 14.88
C ALA A 18 7.60 4.25 13.98
N TYR A 19 8.49 3.90 13.05
CA TYR A 19 8.30 2.79 12.10
C TYR A 19 8.73 1.42 12.60
N ARG A 20 9.30 1.33 13.79
CA ARG A 20 9.84 0.07 14.33
C ARG A 20 8.78 -1.02 14.51
N ASN A 21 7.52 -0.61 14.67
CA ASN A 21 6.37 -1.51 14.85
C ASN A 21 5.48 -1.61 13.59
N PHE A 22 5.88 -1.01 12.48
CA PHE A 22 5.16 -1.12 11.22
C PHE A 22 5.47 -2.48 10.58
N ASP A 23 4.49 -3.37 10.60
CA ASP A 23 4.60 -4.76 10.18
C ASP A 23 3.77 -5.08 8.92
N PHE A 24 3.37 -4.07 8.17
CA PHE A 24 2.67 -4.26 6.90
C PHE A 24 3.68 -4.62 5.81
N VAL A 25 3.43 -5.76 5.17
CA VAL A 25 4.19 -6.22 3.99
C VAL A 25 3.21 -6.46 2.86
N PRO A 26 3.33 -5.72 1.75
CA PRO A 26 2.50 -5.93 0.59
C PRO A 26 2.63 -7.34 0.01
N GLY A 27 1.54 -7.90 -0.47
CA GLY A 27 1.58 -9.15 -1.22
C GLY A 27 2.48 -9.05 -2.47
N ASP A 28 3.06 -10.16 -2.88
CA ASP A 28 4.01 -10.23 -3.99
C ASP A 28 3.37 -10.65 -5.33
N LYS A 29 2.19 -11.25 -5.29
CA LYS A 29 1.45 -11.66 -6.50
C LYS A 29 0.33 -10.68 -6.78
N ILE A 30 0.60 -9.67 -7.62
CA ILE A 30 -0.38 -8.63 -7.97
C ILE A 30 -1.57 -9.27 -8.70
N ILE A 31 -2.76 -9.12 -8.11
CA ILE A 31 -4.06 -9.52 -8.67
C ILE A 31 -4.65 -8.36 -9.48
N PHE A 32 -4.59 -7.15 -8.92
CA PHE A 32 -5.12 -5.94 -9.51
C PHE A 32 -4.21 -4.76 -9.16
N PHE A 33 -3.93 -3.91 -10.13
CA PHE A 33 -3.24 -2.65 -9.93
C PHE A 33 -3.84 -1.60 -10.85
N TYR A 34 -4.16 -0.44 -10.30
CA TYR A 34 -4.77 0.64 -11.03
C TYR A 34 -4.25 2.00 -10.54
N ASP A 35 -3.39 2.61 -11.35
CA ASP A 35 -2.83 3.94 -11.13
C ASP A 35 -3.43 5.00 -12.07
N MET A 36 -4.45 4.64 -12.85
CA MET A 36 -5.15 5.45 -13.83
C MET A 36 -4.25 6.03 -14.94
N SER A 37 -2.99 5.60 -15.01
CA SER A 37 -2.07 6.09 -16.04
C SER A 37 -2.55 5.70 -17.45
N GLY A 38 -2.52 6.66 -18.36
CA GLY A 38 -2.99 6.46 -19.74
C GLY A 38 -4.48 6.73 -19.96
N GLU A 39 -5.26 7.04 -18.92
CA GLU A 39 -6.66 7.42 -19.07
C GLU A 39 -6.81 8.93 -19.31
N GLN A 40 -7.95 9.33 -19.88
CA GLN A 40 -8.26 10.73 -20.15
C GLN A 40 -9.08 11.34 -19.02
N ASP A 41 -8.99 12.66 -18.86
CA ASP A 41 -9.82 13.38 -17.89
C ASP A 41 -11.29 13.34 -18.29
N ALA A 42 -12.16 13.33 -17.30
CA ALA A 42 -13.60 13.26 -17.43
C ALA A 42 -14.15 11.94 -18.03
N GLU A 43 -13.31 10.90 -18.11
CA GLU A 43 -13.77 9.55 -18.48
C GLU A 43 -14.14 8.72 -17.26
N ILE A 44 -15.02 7.75 -17.46
CA ILE A 44 -15.34 6.74 -16.45
C ILE A 44 -14.09 5.84 -16.27
N PRO A 45 -13.72 5.50 -15.04
CA PRO A 45 -12.53 4.67 -14.79
C PRO A 45 -12.65 3.31 -15.50
N ALA A 46 -11.73 3.04 -16.43
CA ALA A 46 -11.81 1.87 -17.32
C ALA A 46 -11.66 0.53 -16.58
N ARG A 47 -11.10 0.53 -15.37
CA ARG A 47 -10.84 -0.69 -14.60
C ARG A 47 -11.63 -0.80 -13.29
N MET A 48 -12.63 0.07 -13.10
CA MET A 48 -13.59 -0.01 -12.00
C MET A 48 -14.98 -0.04 -12.57
N LEU A 49 -15.77 -1.03 -12.22
CA LEU A 49 -17.18 -1.08 -12.56
C LEU A 49 -17.95 -0.30 -11.51
N ILE A 50 -18.65 0.76 -11.94
CA ILE A 50 -19.49 1.59 -11.08
C ILE A 50 -20.87 0.94 -11.00
N ASN A 51 -21.24 0.47 -9.81
CA ASN A 51 -22.56 -0.12 -9.55
C ASN A 51 -23.62 0.96 -9.25
N ASP A 52 -23.20 2.07 -8.64
CA ASP A 52 -24.07 3.19 -8.26
C ASP A 52 -23.26 4.47 -8.10
N GLY A 53 -23.85 5.63 -8.41
CA GLY A 53 -23.21 6.94 -8.30
C GLY A 53 -22.30 7.30 -9.47
N ASN A 54 -21.45 8.29 -9.28
CA ASN A 54 -20.52 8.80 -10.30
C ASN A 54 -19.10 8.95 -9.76
N ALA A 55 -18.13 8.51 -10.55
CA ALA A 55 -16.72 8.78 -10.39
C ALA A 55 -16.08 8.96 -11.77
N GLU A 56 -15.07 9.78 -11.87
CA GLU A 56 -14.38 10.05 -13.14
C GLU A 56 -12.87 10.15 -12.92
N ILE A 57 -12.12 10.09 -14.00
CA ILE A 57 -10.69 10.31 -13.99
C ILE A 57 -10.42 11.82 -14.08
N GLN A 58 -9.51 12.32 -13.26
CA GLN A 58 -9.00 13.69 -13.35
C GLN A 58 -7.48 13.74 -13.20
N THR A 59 -6.89 14.84 -13.65
CA THR A 59 -5.47 15.15 -13.42
C THR A 59 -5.33 16.06 -12.20
N PHE A 60 -4.70 15.58 -11.14
CA PHE A 60 -4.38 16.38 -9.97
C PHE A 60 -2.87 16.45 -9.77
N LYS A 61 -2.32 17.68 -9.80
CA LYS A 61 -0.86 17.94 -9.68
C LYS A 61 0.02 17.08 -10.61
N GLY A 62 -0.49 16.83 -11.85
CA GLY A 62 0.23 16.08 -12.87
C GLY A 62 0.11 14.56 -12.77
N GLU A 63 -0.64 14.03 -11.82
CA GLU A 63 -0.95 12.61 -11.68
C GLU A 63 -2.42 12.34 -11.96
N LYS A 64 -2.73 11.18 -12.55
CA LYS A 64 -4.10 10.73 -12.75
C LYS A 64 -4.67 10.19 -11.44
N VAL A 65 -5.92 10.54 -11.16
CA VAL A 65 -6.64 10.17 -9.95
C VAL A 65 -8.08 9.79 -10.27
N LEU A 66 -8.64 8.91 -9.48
CA LEU A 66 -10.07 8.69 -9.41
C LEU A 66 -10.67 9.82 -8.57
N TYR A 67 -11.51 10.63 -9.20
CA TYR A 67 -12.20 11.76 -8.60
C TYR A 67 -13.63 11.39 -8.24
N ILE A 68 -13.99 11.58 -7.00
CA ILE A 68 -15.34 11.41 -6.49
C ILE A 68 -15.87 12.78 -6.10
N PRO A 69 -16.95 13.28 -6.75
CA PRO A 69 -17.45 14.62 -6.51
C PRO A 69 -17.85 14.88 -5.05
N ALA A 70 -17.92 16.14 -4.66
CA ALA A 70 -18.50 16.53 -3.37
C ALA A 70 -19.99 16.13 -3.29
N ASN A 71 -20.46 15.82 -2.07
CA ASN A 71 -21.82 15.39 -1.77
C ASN A 71 -22.30 14.19 -2.63
N ALA A 72 -21.38 13.28 -2.92
CA ALA A 72 -21.63 12.09 -3.71
C ALA A 72 -21.62 10.81 -2.87
N SER A 73 -22.28 9.80 -3.39
CA SER A 73 -22.21 8.41 -2.94
C SER A 73 -21.91 7.53 -4.15
N VAL A 74 -20.87 6.72 -4.05
CA VAL A 74 -20.40 5.86 -5.14
C VAL A 74 -20.17 4.45 -4.64
N SER A 75 -20.68 3.46 -5.35
CA SER A 75 -20.38 2.05 -5.14
C SER A 75 -19.68 1.49 -6.38
N MET A 76 -18.50 0.88 -6.19
CA MET A 76 -17.72 0.36 -7.29
C MET A 76 -16.98 -0.92 -6.92
N ILE A 77 -16.62 -1.71 -7.95
CA ILE A 77 -15.83 -2.92 -7.82
C ILE A 77 -14.66 -2.89 -8.81
N PRO A 78 -13.49 -3.49 -8.47
CA PRO A 78 -12.44 -3.74 -9.44
C PRO A 78 -12.95 -4.60 -10.61
N ASP A 79 -12.69 -4.16 -11.84
CA ASP A 79 -13.01 -4.95 -13.05
C ASP A 79 -11.95 -6.05 -13.22
N ILE A 80 -12.26 -7.21 -12.70
CA ILE A 80 -11.42 -8.41 -12.74
C ILE A 80 -12.24 -9.53 -13.36
N ASP A 81 -11.74 -10.09 -14.46
CA ASP A 81 -12.37 -11.21 -15.19
C ASP A 81 -12.28 -12.52 -14.39
N LYS A 82 -12.83 -12.52 -13.18
CA LYS A 82 -12.97 -13.68 -12.31
C LYS A 82 -14.12 -13.45 -11.33
N ASP A 83 -14.93 -14.47 -11.12
CA ASP A 83 -16.02 -14.40 -10.15
C ASP A 83 -15.51 -14.30 -8.71
N SER A 84 -14.38 -14.91 -8.39
CA SER A 84 -13.72 -14.82 -7.10
C SER A 84 -12.21 -14.65 -7.30
N TYR A 85 -11.66 -13.57 -6.78
CA TYR A 85 -10.25 -13.23 -6.98
C TYR A 85 -9.47 -13.02 -5.68
N LEU A 86 -10.14 -12.89 -4.55
CA LEU A 86 -9.48 -12.72 -3.26
C LEU A 86 -9.14 -14.07 -2.64
N PRO A 87 -7.85 -14.41 -2.45
CA PRO A 87 -7.45 -15.62 -1.76
C PRO A 87 -7.59 -15.47 -0.24
N GLU A 88 -7.32 -16.54 0.52
CA GLU A 88 -7.30 -16.50 1.99
C GLU A 88 -6.26 -15.53 2.57
N GLN A 89 -5.22 -15.23 1.78
CA GLN A 89 -4.18 -14.29 2.15
C GLN A 89 -3.99 -13.27 1.05
N PHE A 90 -4.25 -12.00 1.38
CA PHE A 90 -4.11 -10.88 0.44
C PHE A 90 -3.82 -9.57 1.15
N THR A 91 -3.39 -8.59 0.38
CA THR A 91 -3.28 -7.19 0.76
C THR A 91 -4.10 -6.31 -0.18
N LEU A 92 -4.67 -5.23 0.36
CA LEU A 92 -5.29 -4.14 -0.39
C LEU A 92 -4.62 -2.84 0.04
N GLU A 93 -4.25 -2.02 -0.91
CA GLU A 93 -3.64 -0.71 -0.69
C GLU A 93 -4.24 0.32 -1.66
N PHE A 94 -4.36 1.55 -1.21
CA PHE A 94 -4.60 2.71 -2.06
C PHE A 94 -4.18 4.00 -1.36
N ASP A 95 -3.97 5.04 -2.14
CA ASP A 95 -3.75 6.39 -1.62
C ASP A 95 -5.05 7.17 -1.70
N VAL A 96 -5.39 7.88 -0.64
CA VAL A 96 -6.58 8.71 -0.55
C VAL A 96 -6.21 10.13 -0.12
N LEU A 97 -6.86 11.11 -0.75
CA LEU A 97 -6.80 12.52 -0.37
C LEU A 97 -8.23 13.03 -0.17
N SER A 98 -8.47 13.62 0.98
CA SER A 98 -9.70 14.33 1.31
C SER A 98 -9.35 15.58 2.09
N ASN A 99 -9.81 16.73 1.61
CA ASN A 99 -9.48 18.06 2.16
C ASN A 99 -10.50 18.58 3.16
N GLU A 100 -11.23 17.73 3.83
CA GLU A 100 -12.28 18.18 4.72
C GLU A 100 -11.74 18.76 6.01
N GLU A 101 -11.96 20.07 6.19
CA GLU A 101 -11.70 20.76 7.44
C GLU A 101 -12.87 20.68 8.43
N TYR A 102 -14.16 20.47 7.98
CA TYR A 102 -15.35 20.49 8.87
C TYR A 102 -16.61 19.87 8.26
N ASN A 103 -17.49 19.34 9.12
CA ASN A 103 -18.91 19.01 8.95
C ASN A 103 -19.30 17.97 7.90
N GLY A 104 -18.98 16.75 8.14
CA GLY A 104 -19.36 15.61 7.32
C GLY A 104 -18.11 14.79 7.11
N LEU A 105 -18.04 13.66 7.77
CA LEU A 105 -16.88 12.81 7.65
C LEU A 105 -16.98 12.05 6.34
N PRO A 106 -16.02 12.21 5.41
CA PRO A 106 -15.94 11.34 4.25
C PRO A 106 -15.75 9.91 4.75
N VAL A 107 -16.46 8.99 4.14
CA VAL A 107 -16.47 7.59 4.56
C VAL A 107 -16.07 6.71 3.38
N ILE A 108 -15.14 5.82 3.60
CA ILE A 108 -14.85 4.68 2.72
C ILE A 108 -15.25 3.42 3.47
N GLU A 109 -16.10 2.62 2.85
CA GLU A 109 -16.49 1.30 3.32
C GLU A 109 -16.02 0.25 2.31
N LEU A 110 -15.22 -0.67 2.76
CA LEU A 110 -14.66 -1.75 1.97
C LEU A 110 -15.36 -3.05 2.37
N TYR A 111 -16.26 -3.53 1.53
CA TYR A 111 -17.00 -4.77 1.76
C TYR A 111 -16.32 -5.93 1.05
N PHE A 112 -16.10 -6.99 1.80
CA PHE A 112 -15.56 -8.24 1.30
C PHE A 112 -16.68 -9.27 1.24
N ARG A 113 -17.11 -9.62 0.03
CA ARG A 113 -18.37 -10.32 -0.25
C ARG A 113 -18.13 -11.64 -0.99
N ALA A 114 -19.11 -12.54 -0.87
CA ALA A 114 -19.18 -13.67 -1.77
C ALA A 114 -19.51 -13.20 -3.22
N PRO A 115 -19.08 -13.93 -4.26
CA PRO A 115 -19.20 -13.50 -5.65
C PRO A 115 -20.64 -13.15 -6.09
N GLU A 116 -21.62 -13.88 -5.59
CA GLU A 116 -23.04 -13.66 -5.86
C GLU A 116 -23.57 -12.31 -5.35
N HIS A 117 -22.83 -11.69 -4.42
CA HIS A 117 -23.18 -10.40 -3.82
C HIS A 117 -22.36 -9.22 -4.36
N LYS A 118 -21.57 -9.43 -5.43
CA LYS A 118 -20.64 -8.42 -5.95
C LYS A 118 -21.31 -7.11 -6.40
N ASN A 119 -22.55 -7.18 -6.88
CA ASN A 119 -23.29 -6.03 -7.40
C ASN A 119 -24.21 -5.36 -6.36
N LEU A 120 -24.16 -5.78 -5.10
CA LEU A 120 -24.93 -5.12 -4.04
C LEU A 120 -24.29 -3.78 -3.68
N SER A 121 -25.08 -2.72 -3.71
CA SER A 121 -24.71 -1.39 -3.24
C SER A 121 -25.39 -1.09 -1.93
N TRP A 122 -24.67 -0.41 -1.03
CA TRP A 122 -25.19 0.07 0.26
C TRP A 122 -25.80 -1.02 1.14
N SER A 123 -25.35 -2.24 0.98
CA SER A 123 -25.83 -3.41 1.73
C SER A 123 -24.75 -3.93 2.65
N HIS A 124 -25.06 -4.13 3.93
CA HIS A 124 -24.19 -4.76 4.90
C HIS A 124 -24.07 -6.29 4.73
N THR A 125 -24.43 -6.80 3.55
CA THR A 125 -24.24 -8.21 3.22
C THR A 125 -22.78 -8.48 2.84
N GLY A 126 -22.13 -9.38 3.55
CA GLY A 126 -20.74 -9.74 3.29
C GLY A 126 -20.15 -10.57 4.42
N LYS A 127 -18.87 -10.91 4.32
CA LYS A 127 -18.14 -11.64 5.36
C LYS A 127 -17.52 -10.71 6.39
N PHE A 128 -16.97 -9.61 5.92
CA PHE A 128 -16.48 -8.53 6.77
C PHE A 128 -16.42 -7.22 5.98
N TYR A 129 -16.33 -6.11 6.70
CA TYR A 129 -16.06 -4.82 6.09
C TYR A 129 -15.09 -3.98 6.94
N VAL A 130 -14.42 -3.06 6.28
CA VAL A 130 -13.57 -2.05 6.91
C VAL A 130 -14.16 -0.69 6.61
N GLN A 131 -14.45 0.09 7.63
CA GLN A 131 -14.89 1.48 7.50
C GLN A 131 -13.77 2.41 7.93
N LEU A 132 -13.56 3.44 7.15
CA LEU A 132 -12.66 4.55 7.43
C LEU A 132 -13.44 5.84 7.30
N ALA A 133 -13.32 6.72 8.28
CA ALA A 133 -14.00 8.01 8.31
C ALA A 133 -13.04 9.11 8.82
N GLY A 134 -13.20 10.33 8.32
CA GLY A 134 -12.51 11.49 8.85
C GLY A 134 -11.00 11.53 8.63
N PHE A 135 -10.55 11.24 7.42
CA PHE A 135 -9.13 11.07 7.07
C PHE A 135 -8.19 12.23 7.39
N GLY A 136 -8.68 13.43 7.49
CA GLY A 136 -7.86 14.64 7.72
C GLY A 136 -8.05 15.29 9.09
N THR A 137 -8.86 14.72 9.97
CA THR A 137 -9.29 15.35 11.21
C THR A 137 -8.84 14.60 12.46
N GLU A 138 -8.84 15.26 13.61
CA GLU A 138 -8.66 14.65 14.94
C GLU A 138 -9.78 13.65 15.29
N GLN A 139 -10.87 13.63 14.50
CA GLN A 139 -12.00 12.72 14.66
C GLN A 139 -11.91 11.48 13.74
N GLY A 140 -10.80 11.30 13.03
CA GLY A 140 -10.59 10.16 12.16
C GLY A 140 -10.75 8.83 12.91
N THR A 141 -11.53 7.93 12.33
CA THR A 141 -11.83 6.62 12.92
C THR A 141 -11.68 5.50 11.90
N SER A 142 -11.35 4.31 12.39
CA SER A 142 -11.40 3.07 11.62
C SER A 142 -12.19 2.03 12.38
N ALA A 143 -13.11 1.36 11.71
CA ALA A 143 -13.81 0.20 12.23
C ALA A 143 -13.54 -1.02 11.34
N PHE A 144 -13.25 -2.15 11.95
CA PHE A 144 -13.13 -3.43 11.26
C PHE A 144 -14.19 -4.36 11.83
N GLN A 145 -15.18 -4.73 11.04
CA GLN A 145 -16.33 -5.51 11.51
C GLN A 145 -16.45 -6.81 10.70
N VAL A 146 -16.67 -7.90 11.41
CA VAL A 146 -16.97 -9.20 10.82
C VAL A 146 -18.48 -9.35 10.75
N MET A 147 -18.98 -9.75 9.60
CA MET A 147 -20.41 -9.97 9.37
C MET A 147 -20.68 -11.47 9.27
N ASN A 148 -21.77 -11.91 9.85
CA ASN A 148 -22.29 -13.25 9.69
C ASN A 148 -23.79 -13.10 9.46
N GLU A 149 -24.26 -13.48 8.29
CA GLU A 149 -25.62 -13.47 7.71
C GLU A 149 -26.69 -12.54 8.35
N SER A 150 -26.71 -12.38 9.65
CA SER A 150 -27.70 -11.58 10.39
C SER A 150 -27.13 -10.75 11.53
N SER A 151 -25.82 -10.74 11.73
CA SER A 151 -25.21 -10.07 12.89
C SER A 151 -23.87 -9.46 12.51
N ILE A 152 -23.64 -8.23 12.94
CA ILE A 152 -22.38 -7.54 12.83
C ILE A 152 -21.61 -7.77 14.14
N TYR A 153 -20.45 -8.43 14.04
CA TYR A 153 -19.52 -8.62 15.14
C TYR A 153 -18.29 -7.78 14.88
N GLY A 154 -17.89 -6.95 15.81
CA GLY A 154 -16.66 -6.22 15.61
C GLY A 154 -16.38 -5.24 16.73
N GLY A 155 -15.14 -4.81 16.79
CA GLY A 155 -14.70 -3.81 17.74
C GLY A 155 -15.38 -2.46 17.49
N SER A 156 -15.52 -1.69 18.56
CA SER A 156 -15.85 -0.27 18.46
C SER A 156 -14.89 0.43 17.49
N PRO A 157 -15.34 1.48 16.81
CA PRO A 157 -14.44 2.31 15.99
C PRO A 157 -13.22 2.73 16.83
N VAL A 158 -12.04 2.59 16.24
CA VAL A 158 -10.78 3.03 16.82
C VAL A 158 -10.43 4.40 16.24
N GLN A 159 -10.19 5.38 17.10
CA GLN A 159 -9.70 6.68 16.66
C GLN A 159 -8.29 6.56 16.07
N PHE A 160 -7.99 7.37 15.08
CA PHE A 160 -6.64 7.48 14.59
C PHE A 160 -5.72 7.96 15.72
N PRO A 161 -4.53 7.36 15.90
CA PRO A 161 -3.56 7.90 16.84
C PRO A 161 -3.23 9.35 16.50
N GLN A 162 -2.97 10.18 17.50
CA GLN A 162 -2.60 11.59 17.28
C GLN A 162 -1.45 11.73 16.25
N ALA A 163 -0.50 10.81 16.28
CA ALA A 163 0.59 10.77 15.30
C ALA A 163 0.13 10.44 13.86
N ALA A 164 -1.05 9.83 13.69
CA ALA A 164 -1.66 9.57 12.38
C ALA A 164 -2.61 10.70 11.95
N VAL A 165 -2.90 11.65 12.81
CA VAL A 165 -3.68 12.84 12.46
C VAL A 165 -2.77 13.78 11.67
N ASN A 166 -3.08 13.96 10.42
CA ASN A 166 -2.33 14.85 9.55
C ASN A 166 -3.25 15.98 9.06
N THR A 167 -3.07 17.14 9.62
CA THR A 167 -3.84 18.35 9.30
C THR A 167 -3.28 19.15 8.12
N ALA A 168 -2.20 18.66 7.48
CA ALA A 168 -1.66 19.37 6.32
C ALA A 168 -2.57 19.20 5.12
N LYS A 169 -2.97 20.33 4.53
CA LYS A 169 -3.73 20.36 3.27
C LYS A 169 -2.97 19.61 2.17
N ASP A 170 -3.71 18.89 1.33
CA ASP A 170 -3.18 18.15 0.17
C ASP A 170 -2.21 17.00 0.49
N ASN A 171 -2.29 16.40 1.66
CA ASN A 171 -1.51 15.22 1.99
C ASN A 171 -2.25 13.93 1.65
N TRP A 172 -1.64 13.17 0.78
CA TRP A 172 -2.06 11.81 0.52
C TRP A 172 -1.85 10.93 1.74
N ARG A 173 -2.85 10.08 2.02
CA ARG A 173 -2.80 9.07 3.08
C ARG A 173 -2.79 7.69 2.43
N ARG A 174 -1.88 6.83 2.85
CA ARG A 174 -1.85 5.44 2.41
C ARG A 174 -2.73 4.60 3.32
N PHE A 175 -3.81 4.05 2.74
CA PHE A 175 -4.54 2.95 3.36
C PHE A 175 -3.88 1.63 3.03
N SER A 176 -3.81 0.71 4.02
CA SER A 176 -3.38 -0.66 3.79
C SER A 176 -4.18 -1.64 4.64
N LEU A 177 -4.58 -2.74 4.02
CA LEU A 177 -5.24 -3.87 4.66
C LEU A 177 -4.43 -5.14 4.39
N TYR A 178 -4.16 -5.88 5.44
CA TYR A 178 -3.58 -7.22 5.38
C TYR A 178 -4.61 -8.22 5.91
N VAL A 179 -4.87 -9.27 5.13
CA VAL A 179 -5.70 -10.42 5.52
C VAL A 179 -4.90 -11.69 5.38
N ASN A 180 -4.91 -12.52 6.40
CA ASN A 180 -4.31 -13.85 6.38
C ASN A 180 -5.21 -14.83 7.14
N LYS A 181 -5.92 -15.66 6.39
CA LYS A 181 -6.93 -16.58 6.94
C LYS A 181 -7.93 -15.82 7.81
N ASN A 182 -7.88 -16.03 9.12
CA ASN A 182 -8.79 -15.43 10.07
C ASN A 182 -8.30 -14.13 10.73
N ILE A 183 -7.15 -13.61 10.30
CA ILE A 183 -6.56 -12.37 10.84
C ILE A 183 -6.65 -11.25 9.80
N GLY A 184 -7.15 -10.09 10.23
CA GLY A 184 -7.11 -8.85 9.48
C GLY A 184 -6.40 -7.75 10.24
N LYS A 185 -5.61 -6.93 9.54
CA LYS A 185 -4.93 -5.77 10.09
C LYS A 185 -5.16 -4.58 9.18
N VAL A 186 -5.56 -3.44 9.76
CA VAL A 186 -5.79 -2.18 9.04
C VAL A 186 -4.74 -1.17 9.44
N TYR A 187 -4.26 -0.42 8.45
CA TYR A 187 -3.25 0.62 8.63
C TYR A 187 -3.65 1.89 7.91
N ILE A 188 -3.24 3.02 8.45
CA ILE A 188 -3.17 4.31 7.79
C ILE A 188 -1.74 4.83 7.89
N ASP A 189 -1.11 5.09 6.75
CA ASP A 189 0.32 5.37 6.65
C ASP A 189 1.14 4.27 7.38
N GLN A 190 1.93 4.61 8.37
CA GLN A 190 2.71 3.68 9.19
C GLN A 190 2.00 3.22 10.48
N HIS A 191 0.75 3.61 10.68
CA HIS A 191 0.04 3.33 11.93
C HIS A 191 -0.95 2.19 11.76
N ARG A 192 -0.76 1.11 12.52
CA ARG A 192 -1.76 0.04 12.62
C ARG A 192 -2.94 0.50 13.47
N LEU A 193 -4.13 0.50 12.88
CA LEU A 193 -5.36 0.93 13.53
C LEU A 193 -6.09 -0.22 14.20
N ASN A 194 -6.34 -1.30 13.45
CA ASN A 194 -7.14 -2.42 13.90
C ASN A 194 -6.41 -3.75 13.71
N ILE A 195 -6.71 -4.68 14.59
CA ILE A 195 -6.43 -6.11 14.45
C ILE A 195 -7.70 -6.89 14.74
N VAL A 196 -8.07 -7.82 13.87
CA VAL A 196 -9.22 -8.71 14.05
C VAL A 196 -8.78 -10.14 13.77
N ASN A 197 -9.27 -11.08 14.56
CA ASN A 197 -8.84 -12.49 14.54
C ASN A 197 -10.00 -13.48 14.30
N ARG A 198 -11.08 -13.04 13.66
CA ARG A 198 -12.29 -13.87 13.43
C ARG A 198 -12.85 -13.69 12.02
N ILE A 199 -11.99 -13.40 11.03
CA ILE A 199 -12.42 -13.31 9.64
C ILE A 199 -12.70 -14.71 9.12
N GLU A 200 -13.81 -14.88 8.40
CA GLU A 200 -14.03 -16.09 7.63
C GLU A 200 -13.19 -16.04 6.35
N PRO A 201 -12.36 -17.06 6.06
CA PRO A 201 -11.52 -17.07 4.87
C PRO A 201 -12.35 -17.19 3.58
N GLY A 202 -11.75 -16.74 2.48
CA GLY A 202 -12.36 -16.83 1.15
C GLY A 202 -13.39 -15.73 0.88
N ALA A 203 -12.98 -14.48 1.04
CA ALA A 203 -13.87 -13.32 0.87
C ALA A 203 -14.44 -13.16 -0.55
N GLY A 204 -13.77 -13.67 -1.57
CA GLY A 204 -14.27 -13.64 -2.96
C GLY A 204 -14.01 -12.34 -3.69
N VAL A 205 -14.76 -11.27 -3.41
CA VAL A 205 -14.71 -9.98 -4.13
C VAL A 205 -14.70 -8.78 -3.18
N LEU A 206 -14.16 -7.66 -3.66
CA LEU A 206 -14.17 -6.36 -2.99
C LEU A 206 -15.23 -5.46 -3.60
N THR A 207 -16.05 -4.83 -2.78
CA THR A 207 -16.87 -3.66 -3.14
C THR A 207 -16.36 -2.46 -2.35
N MET A 208 -16.12 -1.35 -3.02
CA MET A 208 -15.75 -0.07 -2.42
C MET A 208 -16.97 0.84 -2.44
N GLU A 209 -17.43 1.27 -1.29
CA GLU A 209 -18.51 2.23 -1.12
C GLU A 209 -17.97 3.50 -0.49
N ILE A 210 -18.13 4.64 -1.16
CA ILE A 210 -17.52 5.90 -0.79
C ILE A 210 -18.60 6.96 -0.70
N ARG A 211 -18.60 7.69 0.40
CA ARG A 211 -19.44 8.88 0.59
C ARG A 211 -18.54 10.07 0.85
N THR A 212 -18.77 11.12 0.09
CA THR A 212 -18.13 12.42 0.27
C THR A 212 -19.12 13.40 0.89
N ALA A 213 -18.60 14.42 1.57
CA ALA A 213 -19.36 15.55 2.07
C ALA A 213 -19.07 16.80 1.22
N GLU A 214 -18.79 17.94 1.83
CA GLU A 214 -18.64 19.23 1.15
C GLU A 214 -17.47 19.29 0.14
N HIS A 215 -16.52 18.36 0.23
CA HIS A 215 -15.34 18.30 -0.63
C HIS A 215 -15.23 16.97 -1.38
N PRO A 216 -14.60 16.98 -2.56
CA PRO A 216 -14.36 15.76 -3.30
C PRO A 216 -13.32 14.88 -2.61
N MET A 217 -13.34 13.60 -2.94
CA MET A 217 -12.30 12.65 -2.56
C MET A 217 -11.51 12.21 -3.79
N LEU A 218 -10.20 12.13 -3.63
CA LEU A 218 -9.30 11.63 -4.67
C LEU A 218 -8.68 10.30 -4.21
N ILE A 219 -8.65 9.32 -5.11
CA ILE A 219 -8.03 8.02 -4.85
C ILE A 219 -7.06 7.70 -5.97
N LYS A 220 -5.93 7.06 -5.65
CA LYS A 220 -4.97 6.54 -6.63
C LYS A 220 -4.27 5.28 -6.12
N ASN A 221 -3.51 4.63 -7.01
CA ASN A 221 -2.65 3.50 -6.68
C ASN A 221 -3.40 2.33 -6.01
N ILE A 222 -4.60 2.00 -6.50
CA ILE A 222 -5.38 0.87 -5.97
C ILE A 222 -4.65 -0.42 -6.32
N ARG A 223 -4.26 -1.20 -5.30
CA ARG A 223 -3.50 -2.42 -5.47
C ARG A 223 -4.06 -3.56 -4.63
N ILE A 224 -4.38 -4.68 -5.26
CA ILE A 224 -4.74 -5.93 -4.60
C ILE A 224 -3.67 -6.96 -4.95
N ALA A 225 -3.14 -7.66 -3.95
CA ALA A 225 -2.13 -8.69 -4.19
C ALA A 225 -2.33 -9.88 -3.25
N ALA A 226 -2.06 -11.09 -3.76
CA ALA A 226 -1.96 -12.29 -2.95
C ALA A 226 -0.56 -12.41 -2.34
N GLY A 227 -0.41 -13.20 -1.27
CA GLY A 227 0.86 -13.41 -0.57
C GLY A 227 1.12 -12.40 0.53
N GLY A 228 2.37 -12.22 0.91
CA GLY A 228 2.81 -11.35 2.00
C GLY A 228 3.25 -12.10 3.25
N SER A 229 3.58 -13.38 3.16
CA SER A 229 4.18 -14.12 4.28
C SER A 229 5.16 -15.19 3.82
N ASP A 230 5.99 -15.62 4.79
CA ASP A 230 6.99 -16.68 4.64
C ASP A 230 8.16 -16.32 3.70
N ALA A 231 8.74 -15.14 3.91
CA ALA A 231 9.92 -14.67 3.21
C ALA A 231 11.08 -15.70 3.25
N TYR A 232 11.29 -16.35 4.40
CA TYR A 232 12.33 -17.37 4.55
C TYR A 232 12.11 -18.58 3.62
N LYS A 233 10.91 -19.14 3.63
CA LYS A 233 10.58 -20.27 2.78
C LYS A 233 10.78 -19.92 1.31
N ARG A 234 10.32 -18.76 0.86
CA ARG A 234 10.54 -18.30 -0.53
C ARG A 234 12.04 -18.14 -0.84
N LEU A 235 12.80 -17.51 0.05
CA LEU A 235 14.24 -17.34 -0.17
C LEU A 235 14.97 -18.67 -0.29
N ILE A 236 14.56 -19.68 0.47
CA ILE A 236 15.19 -21.01 0.41
C ILE A 236 14.71 -21.83 -0.78
N THR A 237 13.42 -21.79 -1.11
CA THR A 237 12.83 -22.63 -2.19
C THR A 237 12.97 -22.00 -3.58
N GLU A 238 12.84 -20.67 -3.68
CA GLU A 238 12.87 -19.95 -4.95
C GLU A 238 14.19 -19.23 -5.19
N GLY A 239 15.07 -19.19 -4.17
CA GLY A 239 16.38 -18.51 -4.21
C GLY A 239 16.30 -17.00 -4.13
N LYS A 240 15.10 -16.42 -4.14
CA LYS A 240 14.89 -14.97 -4.08
C LYS A 240 13.53 -14.58 -3.50
N ILE A 241 13.46 -13.34 -3.03
CA ILE A 241 12.23 -12.65 -2.63
C ILE A 241 12.09 -11.41 -3.50
N ILE A 242 10.91 -11.18 -4.05
CA ILE A 242 10.54 -9.94 -4.73
C ILE A 242 9.79 -9.06 -3.73
N SER A 243 10.27 -7.85 -3.51
CA SER A 243 9.61 -6.85 -2.66
C SER A 243 9.07 -5.69 -3.49
N TYR A 244 7.75 -5.51 -3.43
CA TYR A 244 7.06 -4.33 -3.92
C TYR A 244 6.78 -3.31 -2.81
N GLY A 245 7.05 -3.69 -1.57
CA GLY A 245 6.87 -2.82 -0.40
C GLY A 245 8.00 -1.81 -0.20
N ILE A 246 9.14 -1.97 -0.90
CA ILE A 246 10.24 -1.01 -0.85
C ILE A 246 10.02 0.04 -1.93
N GLN A 247 9.64 1.24 -1.51
CA GLN A 247 9.23 2.34 -2.37
C GLN A 247 10.17 3.54 -2.26
N PHE A 248 10.26 4.28 -3.36
CA PHE A 248 11.09 5.48 -3.49
C PHE A 248 10.28 6.59 -4.16
N ASP A 249 10.69 7.83 -3.95
CA ASP A 249 10.17 8.92 -4.76
C ASP A 249 10.61 8.81 -6.22
N VAL A 250 9.86 9.46 -7.10
CA VAL A 250 10.18 9.48 -8.53
C VAL A 250 11.59 10.04 -8.74
N ASN A 251 12.41 9.33 -9.48
CA ASN A 251 13.81 9.65 -9.78
C ASN A 251 14.72 9.83 -8.55
N LYS A 252 14.33 9.32 -7.38
CA LYS A 252 15.14 9.34 -6.16
C LYS A 252 15.46 7.95 -5.64
N ALA A 253 16.45 7.89 -4.75
CA ALA A 253 16.83 6.70 -4.00
C ALA A 253 16.50 6.80 -2.50
N ASP A 254 15.81 7.87 -2.08
CA ASP A 254 15.37 8.04 -0.71
C ASP A 254 14.24 7.05 -0.41
N LEU A 255 14.43 6.24 0.62
CA LEU A 255 13.43 5.28 1.07
C LEU A 255 12.20 6.01 1.63
N LYS A 256 11.04 5.67 1.09
CA LYS A 256 9.79 6.14 1.69
C LYS A 256 9.54 5.45 3.04
N PRO A 257 8.87 6.14 3.98
CA PRO A 257 8.54 5.56 5.28
C PRO A 257 7.80 4.23 5.20
N GLU A 258 6.92 4.06 4.23
CA GLU A 258 6.13 2.85 3.99
C GLU A 258 7.01 1.63 3.63
N SER A 259 8.23 1.86 3.18
CA SER A 259 9.20 0.79 2.92
C SER A 259 9.63 0.02 4.17
N MET A 260 9.44 0.62 5.35
CA MET A 260 9.95 0.03 6.59
C MET A 260 9.29 -1.30 6.95
N GLY A 261 8.05 -1.56 6.52
CA GLY A 261 7.41 -2.87 6.71
C GLY A 261 8.20 -3.99 6.04
N ALA A 262 8.52 -3.83 4.75
CA ALA A 262 9.30 -4.79 3.98
C ALA A 262 10.77 -4.86 4.45
N ILE A 263 11.35 -3.74 4.85
CA ILE A 263 12.72 -3.70 5.41
C ILE A 263 12.79 -4.42 6.76
N ASN A 264 11.79 -4.24 7.63
CA ASN A 264 11.70 -4.94 8.91
C ASN A 264 11.53 -6.45 8.71
N GLU A 265 10.75 -6.90 7.73
CA GLU A 265 10.63 -8.31 7.36
C GLU A 265 12.00 -8.90 7.00
N MET A 266 12.75 -8.23 6.11
CA MET A 266 14.10 -8.66 5.72
C MET A 266 15.10 -8.60 6.87
N PHE A 267 15.03 -7.57 7.71
CA PHE A 267 15.86 -7.46 8.91
C PHE A 267 15.63 -8.65 9.85
N ASN A 268 14.35 -8.96 10.17
CA ASN A 268 14.02 -10.06 11.07
C ASN A 268 14.49 -11.40 10.48
N LEU A 269 14.24 -11.63 9.19
CA LEU A 269 14.71 -12.83 8.48
C LEU A 269 16.22 -12.99 8.57
N LEU A 270 16.99 -11.94 8.26
CA LEU A 270 18.44 -11.97 8.31
C LEU A 270 18.99 -12.06 9.75
N ASN A 271 18.29 -11.49 10.73
CA ASN A 271 18.65 -11.57 12.13
C ASN A 271 18.42 -12.97 12.72
N GLU A 272 17.32 -13.63 12.35
CA GLU A 272 17.01 -15.01 12.75
C GLU A 272 17.91 -16.04 12.07
N HIS A 273 18.42 -15.74 10.87
CA HIS A 273 19.27 -16.62 10.06
C HIS A 273 20.61 -15.98 9.77
N SER A 274 21.54 -16.07 10.74
CA SER A 274 22.84 -15.38 10.71
C SER A 274 23.79 -15.84 9.61
N ASP A 275 23.57 -17.03 9.05
CA ASP A 275 24.32 -17.63 7.95
C ASP A 275 23.89 -17.13 6.56
N LEU A 276 22.70 -16.53 6.45
CA LEU A 276 22.19 -16.03 5.18
C LEU A 276 22.95 -14.80 4.73
N LYS A 277 23.34 -14.80 3.46
CA LYS A 277 23.81 -13.64 2.72
C LYS A 277 22.90 -13.38 1.53
N VAL A 278 22.69 -12.13 1.22
CA VAL A 278 21.78 -11.73 0.13
C VAL A 278 22.39 -10.65 -0.76
N GLU A 279 22.09 -10.76 -2.04
CA GLU A 279 22.26 -9.68 -3.01
C GLU A 279 20.94 -8.88 -3.06
N ILE A 280 21.02 -7.57 -2.91
CA ILE A 280 19.92 -6.63 -3.04
C ILE A 280 19.97 -6.08 -4.45
N GLY A 281 19.02 -6.51 -5.28
CA GLY A 281 18.89 -6.10 -6.67
C GLY A 281 17.86 -5.00 -6.85
N GLY A 282 18.26 -3.85 -7.39
CA GLY A 282 17.33 -2.78 -7.77
C GLY A 282 16.90 -2.92 -9.24
N HIS A 283 15.62 -2.73 -9.53
CA HIS A 283 15.04 -2.79 -10.87
C HIS A 283 14.17 -1.58 -11.15
N THR A 284 14.12 -1.16 -12.42
CA THR A 284 13.24 -0.11 -12.93
C THR A 284 12.32 -0.66 -14.03
N ASP A 285 11.31 0.09 -14.39
CA ASP A 285 10.67 -0.09 -15.69
C ASP A 285 11.55 0.48 -16.82
N ALA A 286 11.10 0.36 -18.06
CA ALA A 286 11.85 0.81 -19.24
C ALA A 286 11.68 2.32 -19.54
N THR A 287 11.11 3.11 -18.63
CA THR A 287 10.97 4.56 -18.81
C THR A 287 12.33 5.24 -18.60
N GLY A 288 12.77 6.07 -19.56
CA GLY A 288 14.05 6.74 -19.54
C GLY A 288 15.19 5.94 -20.18
N SER A 289 16.44 6.43 -20.07
CA SER A 289 17.60 5.76 -20.66
C SER A 289 18.10 4.59 -19.79
N ALA A 290 18.69 3.58 -20.44
CA ALA A 290 19.25 2.41 -19.74
C ALA A 290 20.32 2.82 -18.72
N GLU A 291 21.19 3.79 -19.05
CA GLU A 291 22.25 4.27 -18.14
C GLU A 291 21.66 4.96 -16.90
N VAL A 292 20.64 5.79 -17.06
CA VAL A 292 19.96 6.45 -15.93
C VAL A 292 19.29 5.41 -15.03
N ASN A 293 18.60 4.44 -15.63
CA ASN A 293 17.93 3.36 -14.92
C ASN A 293 18.91 2.48 -14.13
N GLU A 294 20.06 2.15 -14.70
CA GLU A 294 21.11 1.38 -14.03
C GLU A 294 21.62 2.13 -12.80
N LYS A 295 22.02 3.39 -12.95
CA LYS A 295 22.50 4.24 -11.86
C LYS A 295 21.45 4.40 -10.75
N LEU A 296 20.19 4.67 -11.12
CA LEU A 296 19.09 4.84 -10.18
C LEU A 296 18.81 3.55 -9.40
N SER A 297 18.77 2.42 -10.09
CA SER A 297 18.52 1.12 -9.47
C SER A 297 19.66 0.69 -8.52
N ALA A 298 20.91 0.98 -8.88
CA ALA A 298 22.07 0.75 -8.00
C ALA A 298 22.01 1.63 -6.74
N ALA A 299 21.69 2.92 -6.88
CA ALA A 299 21.52 3.82 -5.74
C ALA A 299 20.40 3.37 -4.78
N ARG A 300 19.29 2.86 -5.33
CA ARG A 300 18.18 2.30 -4.56
C ARG A 300 18.56 1.04 -3.79
N ALA A 301 19.28 0.12 -4.43
CA ALA A 301 19.81 -1.08 -3.76
C ALA A 301 20.73 -0.71 -2.60
N GLU A 302 21.61 0.30 -2.81
CA GLU A 302 22.53 0.78 -1.78
C GLU A 302 21.78 1.45 -0.61
N ALA A 303 20.71 2.20 -0.86
CA ALA A 303 19.88 2.79 0.19
C ALA A 303 19.23 1.72 1.08
N VAL A 304 18.76 0.62 0.49
CA VAL A 304 18.19 -0.53 1.23
C VAL A 304 19.29 -1.20 2.08
N LYS A 305 20.48 -1.45 1.50
CA LYS A 305 21.63 -2.00 2.22
C LYS A 305 22.01 -1.11 3.42
N ALA A 306 22.15 0.19 3.18
CA ALA A 306 22.51 1.14 4.22
C ALA A 306 21.50 1.13 5.39
N GLN A 307 20.21 1.00 5.08
CA GLN A 307 19.17 0.91 6.10
C GLN A 307 19.27 -0.40 6.92
N LEU A 308 19.49 -1.55 6.27
CA LEU A 308 19.68 -2.84 6.96
C LEU A 308 20.94 -2.84 7.84
N VAL A 309 22.05 -2.27 7.36
CA VAL A 309 23.29 -2.10 8.15
C VAL A 309 23.02 -1.20 9.36
N LYS A 310 22.31 -0.09 9.19
CA LYS A 310 21.91 0.80 10.29
C LYS A 310 21.06 0.08 11.35
N MET A 311 20.28 -0.91 10.95
CA MET A 311 19.50 -1.75 11.86
C MET A 311 20.31 -2.85 12.54
N GLY A 312 21.55 -3.12 12.09
CA GLY A 312 22.47 -4.05 12.74
C GLY A 312 22.86 -5.28 11.92
N ILE A 313 22.44 -5.39 10.66
CA ILE A 313 22.90 -6.47 9.79
C ILE A 313 24.36 -6.19 9.36
N ALA A 314 25.23 -7.19 9.49
CA ALA A 314 26.63 -7.06 9.09
C ALA A 314 26.74 -6.77 7.58
N GLU A 315 27.49 -5.75 7.21
CA GLU A 315 27.64 -5.30 5.82
C GLU A 315 28.17 -6.41 4.89
N SER A 316 29.04 -7.27 5.39
CA SER A 316 29.63 -8.41 4.67
C SER A 316 28.61 -9.47 4.23
N ARG A 317 27.38 -9.39 4.73
CA ARG A 317 26.26 -10.28 4.37
C ARG A 317 25.39 -9.71 3.26
N LEU A 318 25.62 -8.46 2.84
CA LEU A 318 24.78 -7.70 1.94
C LEU A 318 25.60 -7.25 0.72
N ALA A 319 25.29 -7.79 -0.45
CA ALA A 319 25.77 -7.29 -1.73
C ALA A 319 24.66 -6.43 -2.39
N THR A 320 25.04 -5.50 -3.25
CA THR A 320 24.10 -4.66 -4.00
C THR A 320 24.34 -4.73 -5.49
N LYS A 321 23.28 -4.64 -6.30
CA LYS A 321 23.39 -4.56 -7.74
C LYS A 321 22.24 -3.76 -8.35
N GLY A 322 22.56 -2.84 -9.26
CA GLY A 322 21.58 -2.19 -10.12
C GLY A 322 21.39 -2.99 -11.39
N TYR A 323 20.17 -3.35 -11.69
CA TYR A 323 19.80 -4.05 -12.93
C TYR A 323 19.09 -3.13 -13.92
N GLY A 324 18.73 -1.91 -13.49
CA GLY A 324 17.96 -1.00 -14.33
C GLY A 324 16.73 -1.68 -14.90
N SER A 325 16.48 -1.46 -16.18
CA SER A 325 15.38 -2.10 -16.93
C SER A 325 15.81 -3.38 -17.68
N SER A 326 17.03 -3.91 -17.45
CA SER A 326 17.58 -5.03 -18.24
C SER A 326 16.95 -6.40 -17.91
N GLN A 327 16.26 -6.52 -16.79
CA GLN A 327 15.63 -7.77 -16.38
C GLN A 327 14.12 -7.57 -16.08
N PRO A 328 13.30 -7.31 -17.10
CA PRO A 328 11.87 -7.16 -16.92
C PRO A 328 11.23 -8.51 -16.57
N ILE A 329 10.24 -8.49 -15.66
CA ILE A 329 9.42 -9.66 -15.33
C ILE A 329 7.99 -9.53 -15.86
N ALA A 330 7.67 -8.39 -16.44
CA ALA A 330 6.39 -8.10 -17.06
C ALA A 330 6.55 -7.12 -18.23
N ASP A 331 5.49 -6.97 -19.01
CA ASP A 331 5.47 -6.10 -20.20
C ASP A 331 5.55 -4.62 -19.81
N ASN A 332 6.56 -3.92 -20.30
CA ASN A 332 6.75 -2.48 -20.09
C ASN A 332 5.76 -1.60 -20.88
N ALA A 333 4.96 -2.17 -21.77
CA ALA A 333 3.92 -1.42 -22.49
C ALA A 333 2.70 -1.15 -21.61
N THR A 334 2.49 -1.93 -20.55
CA THR A 334 1.34 -1.80 -19.67
C THR A 334 1.71 -1.12 -18.34
N PRO A 335 0.81 -0.34 -17.73
CA PRO A 335 1.02 0.25 -16.40
C PRO A 335 1.30 -0.81 -15.32
N GLU A 336 0.57 -1.93 -15.34
CA GLU A 336 0.79 -3.04 -14.42
C GLU A 336 2.17 -3.68 -14.60
N GLY A 337 2.57 -3.87 -15.85
CA GLY A 337 3.86 -4.45 -16.16
C GLY A 337 5.01 -3.56 -15.70
N LYS A 338 4.92 -2.25 -15.93
CA LYS A 338 5.87 -1.27 -15.39
C LYS A 338 5.93 -1.34 -13.87
N THR A 339 4.79 -1.42 -13.19
CA THR A 339 4.73 -1.53 -11.73
C THR A 339 5.39 -2.82 -11.23
N LYS A 340 5.20 -3.94 -11.91
CA LYS A 340 5.90 -5.20 -11.60
C LYS A 340 7.40 -5.11 -11.85
N ASN A 341 7.83 -4.32 -12.83
CA ASN A 341 9.24 -4.14 -13.12
C ASN A 341 9.94 -3.21 -12.10
N ARG A 342 9.25 -2.22 -11.54
CA ARG A 342 9.76 -1.37 -10.45
C ARG A 342 9.74 -2.14 -9.12
N ARG A 343 10.84 -2.83 -8.80
CA ARG A 343 10.93 -3.71 -7.64
C ARG A 343 12.33 -3.75 -7.03
N VAL A 344 12.41 -4.25 -5.82
CA VAL A 344 13.67 -4.70 -5.19
C VAL A 344 13.61 -6.22 -5.05
N GLU A 345 14.68 -6.91 -5.40
CA GLU A 345 14.85 -8.35 -5.19
C GLU A 345 15.91 -8.59 -4.10
N PHE A 346 15.64 -9.55 -3.23
CA PHE A 346 16.64 -10.12 -2.33
C PHE A 346 16.94 -11.53 -2.80
N LYS A 347 18.14 -11.75 -3.29
CA LYS A 347 18.60 -13.02 -3.83
C LYS A 347 19.61 -13.67 -2.89
N LYS A 348 19.38 -14.93 -2.52
CA LYS A 348 20.33 -15.68 -1.72
C LYS A 348 21.66 -15.82 -2.48
N ILE A 349 22.76 -15.53 -1.79
CA ILE A 349 24.14 -15.76 -2.28
C ILE A 349 24.89 -16.63 -1.29
N ASN A 350 25.93 -17.30 -1.78
CA ASN A 350 26.73 -18.25 -0.97
C ASN A 350 27.77 -17.52 -0.09
#